data_271df0847d08150252a03afd49d2ae3d
#
_entry.id   271df0847d08150252a03afd49d2ae3d
#
_cell.length_a   1.000
_cell.length_b   1.000
_cell.length_c   1.000
_cell.angle_alpha   90.00
_cell.angle_beta   90.00
_cell.angle_gamma   90.00
#
_symmetry.space_group_name_H-M   'P 1'
#
loop_
_entity.id
_entity.type
_entity.pdbx_description
1 polymer ?
#
loop_
_entity_poly.entity_id
_entity_poly.type
_entity_poly.pdbx_seq_one_letter_code
_entity_poly.pdbx_strand_id
1 'polypeptide(L)'
;MRPEFNASLSHLELKDNRLHSLLELTNAINANLAIDQLYRIFTFIMKEQLNFSRFALLMAHEEWELAAKSGYKGKITATDLAQELQRFKDITLVESSNSPQLKDFQAVIPIFHQERALAFLLLATPGKTEFLEPQHFSFAQTLTNILSVAIENRRLTKQNLIKERISKELELASEMQKLLFPQELPSNKKMDLSGRYIPRHAIGGDYYDFIPLGDEEYIICIGDVSGKGITAAMLMANFQATIRTLFKYQRFEMSFLMEELNKIVMKSAKGEKFITFFIAHYNAYTRQLTYVNAGHNQPFVLHGKNVTLLTEGCIGLGMLDELPYVNVGKLILQPKTTIVLFTDGVVELENEAGEAFGLEQLIRQVKAFAPLKMEDMNNLIFSKLEEWKGNLPYVDDTAIFSCKFF
;
A
#
# COMPACT_ATOMS: atom_id res chain seq x y z
N MET A 1 51.05 -23.11 -46.43
CA MET A 1 50.10 -24.02 -45.73
C MET A 1 50.19 -24.01 -44.17
N ARG A 2 51.31 -23.68 -43.52
CA ARG A 2 51.40 -23.67 -42.05
C ARG A 2 50.82 -22.42 -41.32
N PRO A 3 50.88 -21.17 -41.85
CA PRO A 3 50.34 -20.03 -41.09
C PRO A 3 48.80 -19.95 -40.99
N GLU A 4 48.09 -20.34 -42.05
CA GLU A 4 46.61 -20.34 -42.06
C GLU A 4 45.98 -21.43 -41.15
N PHE A 5 46.68 -22.57 -41.01
CA PHE A 5 46.27 -23.66 -40.13
C PHE A 5 46.44 -23.29 -38.66
N ASN A 6 47.52 -22.59 -38.30
CA ASN A 6 47.76 -22.11 -36.96
C ASN A 6 46.79 -20.97 -36.57
N ALA A 7 46.44 -20.09 -37.51
CA ALA A 7 45.43 -19.05 -37.29
C ALA A 7 44.03 -19.63 -37.08
N SER A 8 43.67 -20.71 -37.82
CA SER A 8 42.40 -21.42 -37.65
C SER A 8 42.30 -22.18 -36.33
N LEU A 9 43.41 -22.79 -35.87
CA LEU A 9 43.48 -23.46 -34.56
C LEU A 9 43.36 -22.47 -33.40
N SER A 10 44.05 -21.35 -33.43
CA SER A 10 43.96 -20.31 -32.40
C SER A 10 42.57 -19.66 -32.33
N HIS A 11 41.88 -19.57 -33.48
CA HIS A 11 40.53 -19.06 -33.55
C HIS A 11 39.48 -20.05 -32.97
N LEU A 12 39.71 -21.37 -33.14
CA LEU A 12 38.89 -22.41 -32.52
C LEU A 12 39.09 -22.46 -30.99
N GLU A 13 40.33 -22.38 -30.53
CA GLU A 13 40.67 -22.35 -29.10
C GLU A 13 40.06 -21.10 -28.38
N LEU A 14 40.07 -19.95 -29.03
CA LEU A 14 39.44 -18.72 -28.52
C LEU A 14 37.90 -18.86 -28.43
N LYS A 15 37.27 -19.51 -29.41
CA LYS A 15 35.83 -19.76 -29.37
C LYS A 15 35.46 -20.75 -28.26
N ASP A 16 36.24 -21.78 -28.07
CA ASP A 16 36.01 -22.81 -27.05
C ASP A 16 36.15 -22.22 -25.62
N ASN A 17 37.18 -21.39 -25.41
CA ASN A 17 37.36 -20.68 -24.14
C ASN A 17 36.22 -19.70 -23.82
N ARG A 18 35.70 -18.98 -24.83
CA ARG A 18 34.55 -18.08 -24.64
C ARG A 18 33.28 -18.86 -24.29
N LEU A 19 33.02 -19.98 -24.94
CA LEU A 19 31.88 -20.85 -24.63
C LEU A 19 31.99 -21.41 -23.21
N HIS A 20 33.18 -21.83 -22.81
CA HIS A 20 33.46 -22.32 -21.46
C HIS A 20 33.18 -21.25 -20.39
N SER A 21 33.60 -20.00 -20.62
CA SER A 21 33.35 -18.88 -19.75
C SER A 21 31.85 -18.59 -19.53
N LEU A 22 31.07 -18.64 -20.63
CA LEU A 22 29.61 -18.47 -20.56
C LEU A 22 28.96 -19.61 -19.79
N LEU A 23 29.38 -20.85 -20.02
CA LEU A 23 28.88 -22.01 -19.28
C LEU A 23 29.21 -21.93 -17.81
N GLU A 24 30.43 -21.52 -17.46
CA GLU A 24 30.85 -21.34 -16.06
C GLU A 24 29.96 -20.32 -15.33
N LEU A 25 29.75 -19.13 -15.91
CA LEU A 25 28.89 -18.09 -15.32
C LEU A 25 27.43 -18.56 -15.24
N THR A 26 26.93 -19.20 -16.34
CA THR A 26 25.55 -19.68 -16.39
C THR A 26 25.29 -20.79 -15.38
N ASN A 27 26.23 -21.72 -15.20
CA ASN A 27 26.17 -22.78 -14.20
C ASN A 27 26.17 -22.18 -12.77
N ALA A 28 26.99 -21.18 -12.52
CA ALA A 28 27.01 -20.47 -11.24
C ALA A 28 25.68 -19.76 -10.94
N ILE A 29 25.06 -19.15 -11.96
CA ILE A 29 23.73 -18.55 -11.86
C ILE A 29 22.68 -19.60 -11.56
N ASN A 30 22.66 -20.72 -12.27
CA ASN A 30 21.71 -21.81 -12.09
C ASN A 30 21.89 -22.55 -10.75
N ALA A 31 23.14 -22.63 -10.26
CA ALA A 31 23.45 -23.16 -8.93
C ALA A 31 23.07 -22.20 -7.80
N ASN A 32 22.48 -21.06 -8.10
CA ASN A 32 22.04 -20.06 -7.12
C ASN A 32 23.15 -19.51 -6.22
N LEU A 33 24.39 -19.41 -6.73
CA LEU A 33 25.50 -18.87 -5.95
C LEU A 33 25.21 -17.43 -5.49
N ALA A 34 25.79 -17.03 -4.36
CA ALA A 34 25.64 -15.67 -3.84
C ALA A 34 26.11 -14.60 -4.85
N ILE A 35 25.52 -13.41 -4.83
CA ILE A 35 25.85 -12.32 -5.77
C ILE A 35 27.35 -11.98 -5.76
N ASP A 36 27.97 -11.94 -4.57
CA ASP A 36 29.40 -11.71 -4.45
C ASP A 36 30.26 -12.79 -5.13
N GLN A 37 29.79 -14.03 -5.14
CA GLN A 37 30.46 -15.12 -5.85
C GLN A 37 30.32 -14.97 -7.36
N LEU A 38 29.14 -14.54 -7.85
CA LEU A 38 28.94 -14.22 -9.26
C LEU A 38 29.86 -13.09 -9.73
N TYR A 39 30.03 -12.04 -8.92
CA TYR A 39 30.98 -10.95 -9.23
C TYR A 39 32.42 -11.44 -9.24
N ARG A 40 32.81 -12.35 -8.35
CA ARG A 40 34.15 -12.96 -8.36
C ARG A 40 34.41 -13.79 -9.62
N ILE A 41 33.43 -14.63 -10.02
CA ILE A 41 33.54 -15.43 -11.25
C ILE A 41 33.62 -14.49 -12.47
N PHE A 42 32.74 -13.49 -12.55
CA PHE A 42 32.79 -12.47 -13.60
C PHE A 42 34.15 -11.77 -13.64
N THR A 43 34.70 -11.36 -12.50
CA THR A 43 36.01 -10.72 -12.40
C THR A 43 37.12 -11.64 -12.88
N PHE A 44 37.06 -12.93 -12.51
CA PHE A 44 38.04 -13.94 -12.98
C PHE A 44 37.99 -14.10 -14.49
N ILE A 45 36.79 -14.28 -15.07
CA ILE A 45 36.60 -14.41 -16.51
C ILE A 45 37.14 -13.17 -17.25
N MET A 46 36.73 -11.98 -16.80
CA MET A 46 37.17 -10.72 -17.41
C MET A 46 38.68 -10.55 -17.39
N LYS A 47 39.34 -10.93 -16.30
CA LYS A 47 40.75 -10.71 -16.09
C LYS A 47 41.62 -11.81 -16.73
N GLU A 48 41.32 -13.06 -16.43
CA GLU A 48 42.20 -14.20 -16.78
C GLU A 48 41.86 -14.83 -18.13
N GLN A 49 40.60 -14.81 -18.54
CA GLN A 49 40.18 -15.45 -19.79
C GLN A 49 40.05 -14.44 -20.95
N LEU A 50 39.61 -13.20 -20.65
CA LEU A 50 39.46 -12.16 -21.67
C LEU A 50 40.60 -11.14 -21.66
N ASN A 51 41.54 -11.28 -20.74
CA ASN A 51 42.74 -10.45 -20.62
C ASN A 51 42.43 -8.93 -20.44
N PHE A 52 41.26 -8.59 -19.87
CA PHE A 52 40.95 -7.21 -19.49
C PHE A 52 41.60 -6.90 -18.14
N SER A 53 42.79 -6.35 -18.15
CA SER A 53 43.49 -6.01 -16.91
C SER A 53 42.86 -4.88 -16.13
N ARG A 54 42.09 -4.00 -16.79
CA ARG A 54 41.43 -2.87 -16.18
C ARG A 54 39.98 -2.80 -16.60
N PHE A 55 39.07 -2.90 -15.63
CA PHE A 55 37.64 -2.71 -15.86
C PHE A 55 36.93 -2.22 -14.58
N ALA A 56 35.72 -1.66 -14.76
CA ALA A 56 34.80 -1.34 -13.70
C ALA A 56 33.36 -1.66 -14.14
N LEU A 57 32.64 -2.39 -13.31
CA LEU A 57 31.23 -2.73 -13.52
C LEU A 57 30.37 -1.95 -12.53
N LEU A 58 29.53 -1.06 -13.06
CA LEU A 58 28.50 -0.36 -12.31
C LEU A 58 27.17 -1.07 -12.51
N MET A 59 26.45 -1.31 -11.42
CA MET A 59 25.14 -1.95 -11.44
C MET A 59 24.07 -0.99 -10.89
N ALA A 60 22.91 -0.97 -11.54
CA ALA A 60 21.76 -0.21 -11.08
C ALA A 60 20.96 -1.04 -10.07
N HIS A 61 20.98 -0.61 -8.81
CA HIS A 61 20.10 -1.12 -7.76
C HIS A 61 19.10 -0.03 -7.34
N GLU A 62 18.90 0.20 -6.05
CA GLU A 62 18.17 1.40 -5.56
C GLU A 62 19.00 2.66 -5.85
N GLU A 63 20.31 2.53 -5.67
CA GLU A 63 21.31 3.49 -6.12
C GLU A 63 22.33 2.78 -7.02
N TRP A 64 23.14 3.55 -7.78
CA TRP A 64 24.21 2.98 -8.56
C TRP A 64 25.37 2.57 -7.67
N GLU A 65 25.84 1.35 -7.82
CA GLU A 65 26.99 0.83 -7.08
C GLU A 65 28.08 0.28 -7.99
N LEU A 66 29.32 0.33 -7.49
CA LEU A 66 30.47 -0.29 -8.13
C LEU A 66 30.54 -1.76 -7.71
N ALA A 67 29.98 -2.63 -8.54
CA ALA A 67 29.79 -4.07 -8.27
C ALA A 67 31.08 -4.89 -8.40
N ALA A 68 31.92 -4.56 -9.39
CA ALA A 68 33.20 -5.23 -9.60
C ALA A 68 34.22 -4.27 -10.23
N LYS A 69 35.49 -4.43 -9.89
CA LYS A 69 36.59 -3.68 -10.52
C LYS A 69 37.90 -4.46 -10.53
N SER A 70 38.76 -4.18 -11.51
CA SER A 70 40.14 -4.65 -11.56
C SER A 70 41.05 -3.57 -12.15
N GLY A 71 42.31 -3.54 -11.73
CA GLY A 71 43.37 -2.69 -12.29
C GLY A 71 43.16 -1.18 -12.14
N TYR A 72 42.15 -0.72 -11.39
CA TYR A 72 41.85 0.70 -11.16
C TYR A 72 42.03 1.10 -9.70
N LYS A 73 42.85 2.11 -9.46
CA LYS A 73 43.18 2.61 -8.10
C LYS A 73 42.41 3.89 -7.71
N GLY A 74 41.71 4.53 -8.65
CA GLY A 74 40.94 5.74 -8.40
C GLY A 74 39.67 5.48 -7.55
N LYS A 75 39.14 6.55 -6.96
CA LYS A 75 37.78 6.53 -6.36
C LYS A 75 36.77 6.75 -7.48
N ILE A 76 35.83 5.84 -7.62
CA ILE A 76 34.68 5.98 -8.49
C ILE A 76 33.46 6.30 -7.62
N THR A 77 32.86 7.48 -7.82
CA THR A 77 31.54 7.79 -7.27
C THR A 77 30.53 7.21 -8.25
N ALA A 78 29.97 6.07 -7.91
CA ALA A 78 29.15 5.28 -8.85
C ALA A 78 27.94 6.06 -9.37
N THR A 79 27.27 6.84 -8.51
CA THR A 79 26.10 7.63 -8.87
C THR A 79 26.42 8.74 -9.86
N ASP A 80 27.47 9.54 -9.60
CA ASP A 80 27.87 10.65 -10.48
C ASP A 80 28.32 10.13 -11.84
N LEU A 81 29.13 9.05 -11.82
CA LEU A 81 29.59 8.44 -13.04
C LEU A 81 28.45 7.82 -13.86
N ALA A 82 27.50 7.15 -13.21
CA ALA A 82 26.37 6.56 -13.88
C ALA A 82 25.47 7.62 -14.55
N GLN A 83 25.28 8.80 -13.96
CA GLN A 83 24.57 9.91 -14.61
C GLN A 83 25.26 10.34 -15.91
N GLU A 84 26.59 10.46 -15.89
CA GLU A 84 27.36 10.77 -17.11
C GLU A 84 27.22 9.67 -18.16
N LEU A 85 27.19 8.40 -17.73
CA LEU A 85 27.13 7.24 -18.63
C LEU A 85 25.76 7.02 -19.27
N GLN A 86 24.68 7.59 -18.74
CA GLN A 86 23.33 7.45 -19.33
C GLN A 86 23.19 7.97 -20.77
N ARG A 87 24.10 8.86 -21.20
CA ARG A 87 24.18 9.35 -22.59
C ARG A 87 24.59 8.27 -23.59
N PHE A 88 25.29 7.23 -23.14
CA PHE A 88 25.77 6.16 -24.02
C PHE A 88 24.69 5.07 -24.13
N LYS A 89 24.17 4.88 -25.33
CA LYS A 89 23.15 3.86 -25.62
C LYS A 89 23.72 2.61 -26.26
N ASP A 90 24.88 2.75 -26.91
CA ASP A 90 25.60 1.68 -27.59
C ASP A 90 27.04 1.59 -27.09
N ILE A 91 27.74 0.52 -27.47
CA ILE A 91 29.17 0.36 -27.20
C ILE A 91 29.92 1.56 -27.79
N THR A 92 30.54 2.33 -26.94
CA THR A 92 31.21 3.56 -27.35
C THR A 92 32.67 3.53 -26.93
N LEU A 93 33.57 3.79 -27.88
CA LEU A 93 34.99 4.02 -27.59
C LEU A 93 35.16 5.45 -27.04
N VAL A 94 35.77 5.54 -25.87
CA VAL A 94 36.01 6.82 -25.19
C VAL A 94 37.39 7.34 -25.59
N GLU A 95 37.44 8.10 -26.67
CA GLU A 95 38.63 8.86 -27.04
C GLU A 95 38.66 10.15 -26.24
N SER A 96 39.59 10.23 -25.26
CA SER A 96 39.87 11.45 -24.45
C SER A 96 38.61 12.20 -23.98
N SER A 97 37.78 11.54 -23.16
CA SER A 97 36.63 12.20 -22.57
C SER A 97 37.10 13.34 -21.63
N ASN A 98 36.33 14.44 -21.60
CA ASN A 98 36.57 15.53 -20.66
C ASN A 98 36.33 15.15 -19.20
N SER A 99 35.78 13.93 -18.97
CA SER A 99 35.56 13.42 -17.62
C SER A 99 36.81 12.85 -17.01
N PRO A 100 37.23 13.36 -15.83
CA PRO A 100 38.41 12.82 -15.12
C PRO A 100 38.29 11.35 -14.77
N GLN A 101 37.06 10.83 -14.59
CA GLN A 101 36.78 9.45 -14.19
C GLN A 101 36.84 8.46 -15.37
N LEU A 102 36.63 8.93 -16.62
CA LEU A 102 36.68 8.10 -17.84
C LEU A 102 38.05 8.07 -18.51
N LYS A 103 38.98 8.93 -18.12
CA LYS A 103 40.34 9.01 -18.73
C LYS A 103 41.11 7.72 -18.73
N ASP A 104 40.85 6.85 -17.78
CA ASP A 104 41.53 5.57 -17.59
C ASP A 104 40.85 4.41 -18.34
N PHE A 105 39.72 4.66 -19.03
CA PHE A 105 38.97 3.66 -19.78
C PHE A 105 38.96 4.00 -21.26
N GLN A 106 38.83 2.96 -22.10
CA GLN A 106 38.81 3.05 -23.56
C GLN A 106 37.44 2.81 -24.16
N ALA A 107 36.59 2.08 -23.44
CA ALA A 107 35.23 1.76 -23.89
C ALA A 107 34.23 1.77 -22.76
N VAL A 108 33.01 2.18 -23.11
CA VAL A 108 31.80 2.09 -22.30
C VAL A 108 30.86 1.10 -22.98
N ILE A 109 30.43 0.10 -22.26
CA ILE A 109 29.46 -0.89 -22.69
C ILE A 109 28.22 -0.77 -21.82
N PRO A 110 27.15 -0.16 -22.32
CA PRO A 110 25.88 -0.09 -21.60
C PRO A 110 25.10 -1.40 -21.70
N ILE A 111 24.41 -1.76 -20.63
CA ILE A 111 23.49 -2.89 -20.58
C ILE A 111 22.10 -2.36 -20.26
N PHE A 112 21.18 -2.51 -21.19
CA PHE A 112 19.79 -2.08 -21.04
C PHE A 112 18.84 -3.27 -20.99
N HIS A 113 17.79 -3.10 -20.22
CA HIS A 113 16.57 -3.91 -20.32
C HIS A 113 15.43 -2.97 -20.66
N GLN A 114 14.86 -3.13 -21.88
CA GLN A 114 13.96 -2.13 -22.46
C GLN A 114 14.62 -0.74 -22.50
N GLU A 115 14.04 0.27 -21.86
CA GLU A 115 14.59 1.64 -21.80
C GLU A 115 15.44 1.92 -20.56
N ARG A 116 15.50 0.98 -19.60
CA ARG A 116 16.21 1.15 -18.33
C ARG A 116 17.63 0.57 -18.42
N ALA A 117 18.63 1.38 -18.06
CA ALA A 117 19.98 0.89 -17.88
C ALA A 117 20.08 0.00 -16.64
N LEU A 118 20.58 -1.24 -16.82
CA LEU A 118 20.84 -2.19 -15.72
C LEU A 118 22.29 -2.13 -15.26
N ALA A 119 23.23 -1.88 -16.17
CA ALA A 119 24.64 -1.83 -15.87
C ALA A 119 25.41 -1.00 -16.88
N PHE A 120 26.59 -0.53 -16.45
CA PHE A 120 27.64 -0.01 -17.34
C PHE A 120 28.94 -0.74 -17.05
N LEU A 121 29.56 -1.30 -18.10
CA LEU A 121 30.87 -1.89 -18.04
C LEU A 121 31.87 -0.95 -18.71
N LEU A 122 32.86 -0.51 -17.95
CA LEU A 122 33.98 0.29 -18.41
C LEU A 122 35.19 -0.62 -18.62
N LEU A 123 35.85 -0.52 -19.77
CA LEU A 123 36.97 -1.37 -20.14
C LEU A 123 38.21 -0.57 -20.56
N ALA A 124 39.39 -1.09 -20.21
CA ALA A 124 40.66 -0.61 -20.73
C ALA A 124 41.68 -1.76 -20.86
N THR A 125 42.59 -1.65 -21.81
CA THR A 125 43.73 -2.56 -21.98
C THR A 125 44.97 -1.99 -21.22
N PRO A 126 45.98 -2.86 -20.93
CA PRO A 126 47.19 -2.46 -20.24
C PRO A 126 48.10 -1.53 -21.02
N GLY A 127 48.03 -1.51 -22.34
CA GLY A 127 48.91 -0.72 -23.20
C GLY A 127 48.13 0.14 -24.19
N LYS A 128 48.69 1.32 -24.54
CA LYS A 128 48.06 2.24 -25.53
C LYS A 128 48.11 1.69 -26.98
N THR A 129 48.71 0.54 -27.21
CA THR A 129 49.02 -0.03 -28.53
C THR A 129 48.25 -1.31 -28.89
N GLU A 130 47.57 -1.97 -27.92
CA GLU A 130 46.73 -3.13 -28.24
C GLU A 130 45.29 -2.65 -28.55
N PHE A 131 44.93 -2.71 -29.84
CA PHE A 131 43.59 -2.46 -30.26
C PHE A 131 42.69 -3.62 -29.81
N LEU A 132 41.64 -3.32 -29.02
CA LEU A 132 40.59 -4.26 -28.73
C LEU A 132 39.77 -4.51 -30.01
N GLU A 133 39.71 -5.74 -30.45
CA GLU A 133 38.86 -6.10 -31.59
C GLU A 133 37.35 -6.00 -31.20
N PRO A 134 36.47 -5.61 -32.12
CA PRO A 134 35.03 -5.53 -31.89
C PRO A 134 34.41 -6.77 -31.23
N GLN A 135 34.98 -7.94 -31.52
CA GLN A 135 34.53 -9.23 -30.99
C GLN A 135 34.73 -9.35 -29.45
N HIS A 136 35.74 -8.69 -28.90
CA HIS A 136 35.99 -8.68 -27.43
C HIS A 136 34.92 -7.87 -26.69
N PHE A 137 34.53 -6.74 -27.25
CA PHE A 137 33.47 -5.91 -26.66
C PHE A 137 32.12 -6.62 -26.70
N SER A 138 31.75 -7.24 -27.81
CA SER A 138 30.50 -8.00 -27.97
C SER A 138 30.39 -9.16 -26.96
N PHE A 139 31.51 -9.87 -26.73
CA PHE A 139 31.53 -10.95 -25.74
C PHE A 139 31.42 -10.41 -24.29
N ALA A 140 32.20 -9.37 -23.97
CA ALA A 140 32.11 -8.71 -22.67
C ALA A 140 30.71 -8.14 -22.38
N GLN A 141 30.05 -7.60 -23.43
CA GLN A 141 28.65 -7.15 -23.33
C GLN A 141 27.71 -8.34 -23.03
N THR A 142 27.86 -9.45 -23.76
CA THR A 142 27.02 -10.65 -23.56
C THR A 142 27.18 -11.21 -22.15
N LEU A 143 28.43 -11.33 -21.66
CA LEU A 143 28.70 -11.80 -20.30
C LEU A 143 28.12 -10.89 -19.25
N THR A 144 28.27 -9.57 -19.42
CA THR A 144 27.73 -8.56 -18.50
C THR A 144 26.21 -8.56 -18.53
N ASN A 145 25.60 -8.73 -19.71
CA ASN A 145 24.16 -8.80 -19.86
C ASN A 145 23.58 -10.01 -19.11
N ILE A 146 24.17 -11.20 -19.31
CA ILE A 146 23.74 -12.43 -18.61
C ILE A 146 23.81 -12.23 -17.09
N LEU A 147 24.92 -11.69 -16.58
CA LEU A 147 25.09 -11.40 -15.16
C LEU A 147 24.07 -10.40 -14.65
N SER A 148 23.91 -9.26 -15.34
CA SER A 148 23.03 -8.16 -14.90
C SER A 148 21.56 -8.58 -14.89
N VAL A 149 21.11 -9.27 -15.95
CA VAL A 149 19.74 -9.79 -16.01
C VAL A 149 19.48 -10.85 -14.95
N ALA A 150 20.45 -11.74 -14.68
CA ALA A 150 20.31 -12.76 -13.65
C ALA A 150 20.19 -12.14 -12.25
N ILE A 151 20.99 -11.12 -11.94
CA ILE A 151 20.93 -10.40 -10.65
C ILE A 151 19.62 -9.65 -10.52
N GLU A 152 19.18 -8.93 -11.56
CA GLU A 152 17.92 -8.20 -11.55
C GLU A 152 16.72 -9.14 -11.40
N ASN A 153 16.68 -10.27 -12.09
CA ASN A 153 15.63 -11.27 -11.94
C ASN A 153 15.54 -11.82 -10.51
N ARG A 154 16.67 -12.10 -9.87
CA ARG A 154 16.70 -12.52 -8.44
C ARG A 154 16.15 -11.44 -7.53
N ARG A 155 16.51 -10.18 -7.76
CA ARG A 155 16.03 -9.03 -6.98
C ARG A 155 14.51 -8.91 -7.10
N LEU A 156 13.99 -8.97 -8.33
CA LEU A 156 12.55 -8.89 -8.59
C LEU A 156 11.79 -10.07 -7.98
N THR A 157 12.33 -11.28 -8.10
CA THR A 157 11.72 -12.48 -7.48
C THR A 157 11.65 -12.33 -5.97
N LYS A 158 12.74 -11.89 -5.32
CA LYS A 158 12.75 -11.65 -3.87
C LYS A 158 11.74 -10.58 -3.44
N GLN A 159 11.65 -9.48 -4.19
CA GLN A 159 10.67 -8.41 -3.92
C GLN A 159 9.23 -8.91 -4.08
N ASN A 160 8.96 -9.72 -5.11
CA ASN A 160 7.63 -10.29 -5.33
C ASN A 160 7.23 -11.24 -4.19
N LEU A 161 8.14 -12.11 -3.75
CA LEU A 161 7.88 -13.00 -2.60
C LEU A 161 7.59 -12.22 -1.31
N ILE A 162 8.31 -11.13 -1.05
CA ILE A 162 8.03 -10.26 0.10
C ILE A 162 6.66 -9.61 -0.02
N LYS A 163 6.32 -9.08 -1.22
CA LYS A 163 4.99 -8.47 -1.48
C LYS A 163 3.86 -9.48 -1.29
N GLU A 164 4.01 -10.70 -1.83
CA GLU A 164 3.02 -11.77 -1.66
C GLU A 164 2.83 -12.15 -0.20
N ARG A 165 3.92 -12.24 0.56
CA ARG A 165 3.85 -12.54 1.99
C ARG A 165 3.10 -11.45 2.75
N ILE A 166 3.45 -10.17 2.54
CA ILE A 166 2.77 -9.04 3.17
C ILE A 166 1.29 -9.01 2.78
N SER A 167 0.97 -9.27 1.51
CA SER A 167 -0.43 -9.33 1.04
C SER A 167 -1.23 -10.40 1.77
N LYS A 168 -0.67 -11.61 1.96
CA LYS A 168 -1.32 -12.69 2.72
C LYS A 168 -1.50 -12.34 4.20
N GLU A 169 -0.50 -11.72 4.83
CA GLU A 169 -0.61 -11.28 6.22
C GLU A 169 -1.71 -10.23 6.40
N LEU A 170 -1.85 -9.30 5.45
CA LEU A 170 -2.94 -8.30 5.44
C LEU A 170 -4.31 -8.93 5.17
N GLU A 171 -4.40 -9.95 4.33
CA GLU A 171 -5.65 -10.67 4.08
C GLU A 171 -6.15 -11.36 5.36
N LEU A 172 -5.27 -12.05 6.09
CA LEU A 172 -5.60 -12.64 7.38
C LEU A 172 -6.01 -11.59 8.41
N ALA A 173 -5.33 -10.44 8.46
CA ALA A 173 -5.71 -9.32 9.32
C ALA A 173 -7.11 -8.78 8.97
N SER A 174 -7.45 -8.72 7.68
CA SER A 174 -8.80 -8.35 7.19
C SER A 174 -9.88 -9.32 7.67
N GLU A 175 -9.61 -10.62 7.58
CA GLU A 175 -10.55 -11.63 8.10
C GLU A 175 -10.77 -11.48 9.60
N MET A 176 -9.71 -11.25 10.37
CA MET A 176 -9.80 -10.98 11.80
C MET A 176 -10.55 -9.68 12.11
N GLN A 177 -10.35 -8.62 11.33
CA GLN A 177 -11.06 -7.35 11.50
C GLN A 177 -12.57 -7.52 11.27
N LYS A 178 -12.99 -8.32 10.30
CA LYS A 178 -14.42 -8.62 10.05
C LYS A 178 -15.11 -9.23 11.27
N LEU A 179 -14.40 -9.95 12.12
CA LEU A 179 -14.95 -10.52 13.36
C LEU A 179 -15.20 -9.47 14.45
N LEU A 180 -14.64 -8.27 14.33
CA LEU A 180 -14.87 -7.15 15.26
C LEU A 180 -16.24 -6.49 15.04
N PHE A 181 -16.79 -6.59 13.83
CA PHE A 181 -18.13 -6.11 13.52
C PHE A 181 -19.21 -7.06 14.07
N PRO A 182 -20.43 -6.57 14.29
CA PRO A 182 -21.55 -7.43 14.68
C PRO A 182 -21.77 -8.53 13.64
N GLN A 183 -21.69 -9.79 14.06
CA GLN A 183 -21.90 -10.94 13.15
C GLN A 183 -23.38 -11.18 12.89
N GLU A 184 -24.23 -10.84 13.85
CA GLU A 184 -25.67 -10.95 13.76
C GLU A 184 -26.31 -9.61 14.16
N LEU A 185 -27.16 -9.09 13.31
CA LEU A 185 -27.94 -7.89 13.55
C LEU A 185 -29.43 -8.28 13.59
N PRO A 186 -30.21 -7.75 14.54
CA PRO A 186 -31.62 -8.11 14.65
C PRO A 186 -32.42 -7.66 13.43
N SER A 187 -33.22 -8.60 12.87
CA SER A 187 -34.24 -8.34 11.87
C SER A 187 -35.52 -9.04 12.32
N ASN A 188 -36.36 -8.34 13.08
CA ASN A 188 -37.54 -8.88 13.72
C ASN A 188 -38.72 -7.86 13.70
N LYS A 189 -39.82 -8.13 14.46
CA LYS A 189 -40.99 -7.26 14.50
C LYS A 189 -40.79 -5.94 15.23
N LYS A 190 -39.70 -5.78 16.02
CA LYS A 190 -39.39 -4.57 16.79
C LYS A 190 -38.40 -3.69 16.07
N MET A 191 -37.41 -4.31 15.40
CA MET A 191 -36.33 -3.60 14.72
C MET A 191 -35.76 -4.44 13.57
N ASP A 192 -35.23 -3.74 12.59
CA ASP A 192 -34.52 -4.31 11.44
C ASP A 192 -33.24 -3.51 11.22
N LEU A 193 -32.10 -4.13 11.43
CA LEU A 193 -30.78 -3.51 11.36
C LEU A 193 -29.94 -4.18 10.29
N SER A 194 -29.13 -3.38 9.61
CA SER A 194 -28.12 -3.87 8.67
C SER A 194 -26.93 -2.95 8.63
N GLY A 195 -25.73 -3.52 8.60
CA GLY A 195 -24.47 -2.81 8.42
C GLY A 195 -23.71 -3.36 7.24
N ARG A 196 -23.08 -2.49 6.46
CA ARG A 196 -22.19 -2.87 5.37
C ARG A 196 -20.96 -1.98 5.37
N TYR A 197 -19.80 -2.60 5.22
CA TYR A 197 -18.51 -1.95 5.23
C TYR A 197 -17.64 -2.43 4.06
N ILE A 198 -17.02 -1.52 3.36
CA ILE A 198 -16.02 -1.77 2.33
C ILE A 198 -14.76 -0.98 2.69
N PRO A 199 -13.68 -1.65 3.08
CA PRO A 199 -12.42 -0.95 3.34
C PRO A 199 -11.76 -0.51 2.03
N ARG A 200 -11.13 0.66 2.05
CA ARG A 200 -10.30 1.15 0.92
C ARG A 200 -9.07 0.28 0.66
N HIS A 201 -8.43 -0.17 1.71
CA HIS A 201 -7.28 -1.09 1.69
C HIS A 201 -7.69 -2.47 2.19
N ALA A 202 -6.74 -3.35 2.45
CA ALA A 202 -7.04 -4.65 3.02
C ALA A 202 -7.74 -4.55 4.39
N ILE A 203 -7.38 -3.54 5.20
CA ILE A 203 -7.93 -3.21 6.51
C ILE A 203 -8.12 -1.71 6.63
N GLY A 204 -9.10 -1.26 7.43
CA GLY A 204 -9.46 0.14 7.55
C GLY A 204 -9.76 0.61 8.97
N GLY A 205 -10.09 1.91 9.09
CA GLY A 205 -10.34 2.61 10.36
C GLY A 205 -11.80 2.67 10.78
N ASP A 206 -12.74 2.44 9.86
CA ASP A 206 -14.18 2.51 10.14
C ASP A 206 -14.65 1.40 11.06
N TYR A 207 -15.64 1.73 11.86
CA TYR A 207 -16.24 0.83 12.82
C TYR A 207 -17.73 1.16 13.00
N TYR A 208 -18.59 0.15 13.06
CA TYR A 208 -19.96 0.28 13.56
C TYR A 208 -20.30 -0.89 14.48
N ASP A 209 -21.20 -0.65 15.42
CA ASP A 209 -21.61 -1.69 16.37
C ASP A 209 -23.07 -1.55 16.83
N PHE A 210 -23.60 -2.70 17.28
CA PHE A 210 -24.85 -2.85 17.96
C PHE A 210 -24.63 -3.65 19.24
N ILE A 211 -24.90 -3.03 20.40
CA ILE A 211 -24.62 -3.62 21.71
C ILE A 211 -25.92 -3.68 22.49
N PRO A 212 -26.53 -4.87 22.67
CA PRO A 212 -27.67 -5.01 23.57
C PRO A 212 -27.23 -4.87 25.03
N LEU A 213 -27.95 -4.04 25.79
CA LEU A 213 -27.69 -3.80 27.22
C LEU A 213 -28.62 -4.60 28.14
N GLY A 214 -29.55 -5.37 27.60
CA GLY A 214 -30.66 -5.97 28.30
C GLY A 214 -31.84 -4.98 28.47
N ASP A 215 -32.95 -5.47 29.01
CA ASP A 215 -34.14 -4.66 29.31
C ASP A 215 -34.64 -3.77 28.15
N GLU A 216 -34.56 -4.26 26.91
CA GLU A 216 -34.96 -3.54 25.69
C GLU A 216 -34.15 -2.22 25.47
N GLU A 217 -32.90 -2.19 25.95
CA GLU A 217 -32.00 -1.06 25.74
C GLU A 217 -30.82 -1.48 24.86
N TYR A 218 -30.42 -0.59 23.97
CA TYR A 218 -29.42 -0.86 22.94
C TYR A 218 -28.50 0.32 22.71
N ILE A 219 -27.21 0.04 22.45
CA ILE A 219 -26.28 1.00 21.91
C ILE A 219 -26.12 0.75 20.42
N ILE A 220 -26.18 1.81 19.65
CA ILE A 220 -25.79 1.85 18.24
C ILE A 220 -24.68 2.88 18.08
N CYS A 221 -23.63 2.55 17.37
CA CYS A 221 -22.53 3.49 17.15
C CYS A 221 -21.86 3.28 15.80
N ILE A 222 -21.18 4.33 15.35
CA ILE A 222 -20.31 4.33 14.19
C ILE A 222 -19.16 5.29 14.46
N GLY A 223 -17.99 4.98 13.93
CA GLY A 223 -16.81 5.82 14.05
C GLY A 223 -15.84 5.63 12.93
N ASP A 224 -15.00 6.62 12.74
CA ASP A 224 -13.90 6.59 11.80
C ASP A 224 -12.62 7.11 12.48
N VAL A 225 -11.55 6.33 12.32
CA VAL A 225 -10.23 6.63 12.88
C VAL A 225 -9.40 7.41 11.87
N SER A 226 -8.95 8.60 12.25
CA SER A 226 -8.10 9.44 11.40
C SER A 226 -6.87 8.70 10.87
N GLY A 227 -6.60 8.85 9.56
CA GLY A 227 -5.55 8.14 8.85
C GLY A 227 -6.00 6.75 8.37
N LYS A 228 -5.09 6.00 7.75
CA LYS A 228 -5.46 4.80 6.98
C LYS A 228 -4.56 3.60 7.28
N GLY A 229 -5.03 2.42 6.91
CA GLY A 229 -4.27 1.18 6.99
C GLY A 229 -4.11 0.62 8.40
N ILE A 230 -3.01 -0.10 8.65
CA ILE A 230 -2.80 -0.92 9.85
C ILE A 230 -2.93 -0.12 11.16
N THR A 231 -2.38 1.09 11.22
CA THR A 231 -2.41 1.89 12.45
C THR A 231 -3.81 2.37 12.81
N ALA A 232 -4.65 2.72 11.82
CA ALA A 232 -6.04 3.07 12.02
C ALA A 232 -6.84 1.84 12.47
N ALA A 233 -6.66 0.69 11.79
CA ALA A 233 -7.32 -0.57 12.13
C ALA A 233 -6.98 -1.05 13.56
N MET A 234 -5.75 -0.90 14.02
CA MET A 234 -5.36 -1.28 15.39
C MET A 234 -5.98 -0.37 16.44
N LEU A 235 -6.04 0.95 16.19
CA LEU A 235 -6.70 1.89 17.09
C LEU A 235 -8.20 1.62 17.14
N MET A 236 -8.84 1.34 15.99
CA MET A 236 -10.24 0.95 15.88
C MET A 236 -10.53 -0.31 16.71
N ALA A 237 -9.70 -1.37 16.59
CA ALA A 237 -9.87 -2.60 17.34
C ALA A 237 -9.76 -2.39 18.86
N ASN A 238 -8.81 -1.57 19.29
CA ASN A 238 -8.67 -1.18 20.70
C ASN A 238 -9.89 -0.39 21.19
N PHE A 239 -10.37 0.55 20.39
CA PHE A 239 -11.54 1.36 20.68
C PHE A 239 -12.82 0.51 20.78
N GLN A 240 -13.04 -0.41 19.84
CA GLN A 240 -14.15 -1.36 19.83
C GLN A 240 -14.15 -2.22 21.12
N ALA A 241 -13.01 -2.82 21.46
CA ALA A 241 -12.88 -3.64 22.67
C ALA A 241 -13.18 -2.82 23.94
N THR A 242 -12.75 -1.56 23.97
CA THR A 242 -13.00 -0.63 25.07
C THR A 242 -14.49 -0.36 25.23
N ILE A 243 -15.19 0.03 24.14
CA ILE A 243 -16.64 0.30 24.18
C ILE A 243 -17.41 -0.92 24.67
N ARG A 244 -17.17 -2.09 24.07
CA ARG A 244 -17.86 -3.31 24.47
C ARG A 244 -17.61 -3.69 25.92
N THR A 245 -16.38 -3.47 26.42
CA THR A 245 -16.03 -3.72 27.82
C THR A 245 -16.75 -2.77 28.77
N LEU A 246 -16.76 -1.48 28.46
CA LEU A 246 -17.45 -0.47 29.28
C LEU A 246 -18.94 -0.80 29.45
N PHE A 247 -19.65 -1.06 28.35
CA PHE A 247 -21.09 -1.36 28.39
C PHE A 247 -21.44 -2.72 28.98
N LYS A 248 -20.48 -3.64 29.07
CA LYS A 248 -20.71 -4.93 29.74
C LYS A 248 -20.86 -4.80 31.27
N TYR A 249 -20.18 -3.85 31.88
CA TYR A 249 -20.07 -3.77 33.34
C TYR A 249 -20.76 -2.56 33.97
N GLN A 250 -20.96 -1.49 33.22
CA GLN A 250 -21.54 -0.26 33.75
C GLN A 250 -22.44 0.43 32.73
N ARG A 251 -23.42 1.18 33.21
CA ARG A 251 -24.18 2.16 32.44
C ARG A 251 -23.65 3.52 32.75
N PHE A 252 -23.40 4.31 31.74
CA PHE A 252 -22.80 5.63 31.86
C PHE A 252 -23.79 6.69 31.41
N GLU A 253 -23.72 7.86 32.05
CA GLU A 253 -24.22 9.06 31.42
C GLU A 253 -23.40 9.38 30.19
N MET A 254 -24.05 9.79 29.09
CA MET A 254 -23.39 9.95 27.78
C MET A 254 -22.24 10.97 27.82
N SER A 255 -22.39 12.08 28.60
CA SER A 255 -21.33 13.08 28.74
C SER A 255 -20.09 12.48 29.40
N PHE A 256 -20.24 11.79 30.51
CA PHE A 256 -19.13 11.13 31.21
C PHE A 256 -18.46 10.04 30.34
N LEU A 257 -19.26 9.25 29.60
CA LEU A 257 -18.73 8.24 28.67
C LEU A 257 -17.83 8.89 27.63
N MET A 258 -18.24 10.01 27.03
CA MET A 258 -17.45 10.69 26.01
C MET A 258 -16.14 11.24 26.57
N GLU A 259 -16.12 11.78 27.76
CA GLU A 259 -14.92 12.24 28.45
C GLU A 259 -13.92 11.09 28.69
N GLU A 260 -14.41 9.93 29.17
CA GLU A 260 -13.57 8.76 29.41
C GLU A 260 -13.04 8.18 28.09
N LEU A 261 -13.86 8.09 27.04
CA LEU A 261 -13.42 7.66 25.72
C LEU A 261 -12.37 8.61 25.14
N ASN A 262 -12.52 9.93 25.32
CA ASN A 262 -11.53 10.92 24.89
C ASN A 262 -10.17 10.67 25.55
N LYS A 263 -10.13 10.49 26.88
CA LYS A 263 -8.90 10.19 27.63
C LYS A 263 -8.22 8.90 27.13
N ILE A 264 -9.02 7.88 26.84
CA ILE A 264 -8.51 6.58 26.33
C ILE A 264 -7.91 6.75 24.93
N VAL A 265 -8.58 7.48 24.03
CA VAL A 265 -8.06 7.75 22.68
C VAL A 265 -6.78 8.57 22.75
N MET A 266 -6.76 9.66 23.55
CA MET A 266 -5.56 10.48 23.77
C MET A 266 -4.37 9.64 24.24
N LYS A 267 -4.59 8.77 25.23
CA LYS A 267 -3.54 7.89 25.76
C LYS A 267 -3.06 6.86 24.73
N SER A 268 -3.97 6.28 23.97
CA SER A 268 -3.67 5.22 23.00
C SER A 268 -2.98 5.76 21.74
N ALA A 269 -3.42 6.92 21.27
CA ALA A 269 -2.94 7.56 20.05
C ALA A 269 -1.80 8.58 20.30
N LYS A 270 -1.49 8.90 21.55
CA LYS A 270 -0.48 9.91 21.95
C LYS A 270 -0.67 11.28 21.26
N GLY A 271 -1.91 11.64 20.95
CA GLY A 271 -2.26 12.87 20.23
C GLY A 271 -1.96 12.85 18.71
N GLU A 272 -1.49 11.73 18.16
CA GLU A 272 -1.18 11.63 16.72
C GLU A 272 -2.43 11.30 15.87
N LYS A 273 -3.48 10.74 16.50
CA LYS A 273 -4.71 10.31 15.83
C LYS A 273 -5.93 10.68 16.68
N PHE A 274 -7.03 10.88 16.01
CA PHE A 274 -8.33 11.12 16.61
C PHE A 274 -9.37 10.17 16.01
N ILE A 275 -10.54 10.10 16.63
CA ILE A 275 -11.66 9.29 16.15
C ILE A 275 -12.87 10.22 16.05
N THR A 276 -13.49 10.30 14.87
CA THR A 276 -14.82 10.83 14.74
C THR A 276 -15.80 9.74 15.15
N PHE A 277 -16.75 10.05 16.03
CA PHE A 277 -17.57 9.00 16.62
C PHE A 277 -18.99 9.47 16.87
N PHE A 278 -19.95 8.65 16.49
CA PHE A 278 -21.34 8.81 16.86
C PHE A 278 -21.78 7.63 17.71
N ILE A 279 -22.45 7.92 18.83
CA ILE A 279 -23.04 6.92 19.70
C ILE A 279 -24.43 7.31 20.12
N ALA A 280 -25.33 6.34 20.15
CA ALA A 280 -26.70 6.54 20.65
C ALA A 280 -27.14 5.36 21.50
N HIS A 281 -27.83 5.68 22.59
CA HIS A 281 -28.57 4.78 23.46
C HIS A 281 -30.05 4.85 23.09
N TYR A 282 -30.61 3.72 22.71
CA TYR A 282 -32.04 3.58 22.42
C TYR A 282 -32.73 2.73 23.48
N ASN A 283 -33.78 3.28 24.09
CA ASN A 283 -34.68 2.58 25.01
C ASN A 283 -35.99 2.26 24.25
N ALA A 284 -36.29 0.98 24.02
CA ALA A 284 -37.43 0.56 23.23
C ALA A 284 -38.78 0.74 23.95
N TYR A 285 -38.82 0.77 25.29
CA TYR A 285 -40.04 1.03 26.02
C TYR A 285 -40.50 2.48 25.88
N THR A 286 -39.58 3.41 26.08
CA THR A 286 -39.86 4.85 25.99
C THR A 286 -39.74 5.39 24.59
N ARG A 287 -39.13 4.61 23.68
CA ARG A 287 -38.77 4.99 22.31
C ARG A 287 -37.79 6.17 22.28
N GLN A 288 -37.09 6.42 23.37
CA GLN A 288 -36.16 7.52 23.49
C GLN A 288 -34.81 7.11 22.89
N LEU A 289 -34.30 7.94 22.01
CA LEU A 289 -32.93 7.95 21.54
C LEU A 289 -32.18 9.07 22.22
N THR A 290 -31.10 8.73 22.94
CA THR A 290 -30.16 9.68 23.54
C THR A 290 -28.82 9.52 22.84
N TYR A 291 -28.26 10.59 22.28
CA TYR A 291 -27.08 10.47 21.42
C TYR A 291 -26.06 11.59 21.63
N VAL A 292 -24.84 11.32 21.20
CA VAL A 292 -23.73 12.28 21.07
C VAL A 292 -23.04 12.06 19.74
N ASN A 293 -22.82 13.13 18.99
CA ASN A 293 -22.00 13.16 17.79
C ASN A 293 -20.65 13.83 18.07
N ALA A 294 -19.58 13.05 18.18
CA ALA A 294 -18.22 13.55 18.36
C ALA A 294 -17.53 13.81 17.02
N GLY A 295 -17.89 14.89 16.36
CA GLY A 295 -17.27 15.31 15.11
C GLY A 295 -17.45 14.35 13.92
N HIS A 296 -18.38 13.39 14.01
CA HIS A 296 -18.64 12.43 12.94
C HIS A 296 -19.63 13.00 11.92
N ASN A 297 -19.63 12.44 10.71
CA ASN A 297 -20.63 12.72 9.69
C ASN A 297 -22.02 12.59 10.28
N GLN A 298 -22.85 13.61 10.05
CA GLN A 298 -24.12 13.74 10.74
C GLN A 298 -25.09 12.61 10.35
N PRO A 299 -25.37 11.62 11.20
CA PRO A 299 -26.39 10.64 10.94
C PRO A 299 -27.76 11.32 10.86
N PHE A 300 -28.68 10.68 10.19
CA PHE A 300 -30.03 11.23 10.08
C PHE A 300 -31.14 10.23 10.41
N VAL A 301 -32.24 10.79 10.87
CA VAL A 301 -33.47 10.08 11.17
C VAL A 301 -34.48 10.36 10.05
N LEU A 302 -35.01 9.32 9.44
CA LEU A 302 -36.09 9.41 8.46
C LEU A 302 -37.41 8.87 9.08
N HIS A 303 -38.41 9.75 9.18
CA HIS A 303 -39.78 9.37 9.53
C HIS A 303 -40.75 9.90 8.47
N GLY A 304 -41.39 9.00 7.74
CA GLY A 304 -42.21 9.35 6.57
C GLY A 304 -41.37 10.09 5.51
N LYS A 305 -41.65 11.37 5.30
CA LYS A 305 -40.88 12.24 4.38
C LYS A 305 -39.88 13.16 5.11
N ASN A 306 -39.99 13.25 6.43
CA ASN A 306 -39.19 14.16 7.24
C ASN A 306 -37.82 13.55 7.55
N VAL A 307 -36.79 14.39 7.42
CA VAL A 307 -35.40 14.05 7.76
C VAL A 307 -34.93 14.99 8.85
N THR A 308 -34.35 14.43 9.90
CA THR A 308 -33.75 15.18 11.00
C THR A 308 -32.31 14.74 11.15
N LEU A 309 -31.35 15.67 11.07
CA LEU A 309 -29.94 15.41 11.31
C LEU A 309 -29.66 15.32 12.81
N LEU A 310 -28.79 14.41 13.19
CA LEU A 310 -28.36 14.22 14.60
C LEU A 310 -27.03 14.96 14.82
N THR A 311 -27.12 16.22 15.27
CA THR A 311 -26.00 17.17 15.29
C THR A 311 -25.44 17.45 16.67
N GLU A 312 -26.22 17.20 17.76
CA GLU A 312 -25.78 17.47 19.11
C GLU A 312 -24.58 16.61 19.50
N GLY A 313 -23.57 17.21 20.11
CA GLY A 313 -22.37 16.45 20.47
C GLY A 313 -21.19 17.30 20.90
N CYS A 314 -20.00 16.85 20.52
CA CYS A 314 -18.71 17.47 20.84
C CYS A 314 -17.76 17.36 19.64
N ILE A 315 -16.54 17.79 19.82
CA ILE A 315 -15.44 17.57 18.86
C ILE A 315 -15.04 16.10 18.81
N GLY A 316 -14.29 15.69 17.77
CA GLY A 316 -13.76 14.32 17.64
C GLY A 316 -12.91 13.92 18.86
N LEU A 317 -12.99 12.64 19.23
CA LEU A 317 -12.27 12.07 20.36
C LEU A 317 -10.77 12.02 20.07
N GLY A 318 -9.96 12.51 21.00
CA GLY A 318 -8.51 12.58 20.84
C GLY A 318 -8.00 13.80 20.09
N MET A 319 -8.86 14.78 19.77
CA MET A 319 -8.45 16.05 19.16
C MET A 319 -7.90 17.04 20.21
N LEU A 320 -8.42 17.01 21.43
CA LEU A 320 -7.98 17.83 22.54
C LEU A 320 -7.85 16.97 23.81
N ASP A 321 -6.99 17.39 24.74
CA ASP A 321 -6.78 16.69 26.01
C ASP A 321 -8.09 16.58 26.82
N GLU A 322 -8.90 17.63 26.82
CA GLU A 322 -10.22 17.66 27.45
C GLU A 322 -11.28 18.13 26.45
N LEU A 323 -12.48 17.54 26.54
CA LEU A 323 -13.60 17.98 25.72
C LEU A 323 -14.15 19.30 26.30
N PRO A 324 -14.19 20.39 25.51
CA PRO A 324 -14.65 21.70 26.02
C PRO A 324 -16.14 21.71 26.35
N TYR A 325 -16.92 20.84 25.74
CA TYR A 325 -18.34 20.61 25.99
C TYR A 325 -18.76 19.26 25.45
N VAL A 326 -19.84 18.71 25.99
CA VAL A 326 -20.53 17.52 25.48
C VAL A 326 -22.03 17.77 25.51
N ASN A 327 -22.62 18.11 24.37
CA ASN A 327 -24.05 18.26 24.22
C ASN A 327 -24.71 16.92 23.95
N VAL A 328 -25.72 16.58 24.73
CA VAL A 328 -26.46 15.32 24.61
C VAL A 328 -27.81 15.57 23.94
N GLY A 329 -27.95 15.03 22.73
CA GLY A 329 -29.20 15.09 21.99
C GLY A 329 -30.20 14.04 22.47
N LYS A 330 -31.48 14.40 22.48
CA LYS A 330 -32.59 13.48 22.83
C LYS A 330 -33.73 13.59 21.83
N LEU A 331 -34.23 12.45 21.39
CA LEU A 331 -35.31 12.37 20.43
C LEU A 331 -36.22 11.17 20.77
N ILE A 332 -37.52 11.35 20.67
CA ILE A 332 -38.48 10.23 20.77
C ILE A 332 -38.80 9.75 19.37
N LEU A 333 -38.43 8.50 19.07
CA LEU A 333 -38.63 7.88 17.75
C LEU A 333 -40.11 7.50 17.58
N GLN A 334 -40.69 7.94 16.49
CA GLN A 334 -41.99 7.46 16.06
C GLN A 334 -41.92 6.02 15.49
N PRO A 335 -43.03 5.25 15.48
CA PRO A 335 -43.03 3.95 14.79
C PRO A 335 -42.64 4.07 13.32
N LYS A 336 -41.92 3.06 12.82
CA LYS A 336 -41.40 3.01 11.44
C LYS A 336 -40.37 4.11 11.11
N THR A 337 -39.58 4.48 12.11
CA THR A 337 -38.46 5.41 11.93
C THR A 337 -37.21 4.65 11.50
N THR A 338 -36.48 5.17 10.53
CA THR A 338 -35.17 4.67 10.10
C THR A 338 -34.07 5.65 10.48
N ILE A 339 -33.02 5.17 11.11
CA ILE A 339 -31.78 5.92 11.37
C ILE A 339 -30.71 5.40 10.43
N VAL A 340 -29.98 6.31 9.80
CA VAL A 340 -28.85 5.95 8.92
C VAL A 340 -27.60 6.63 9.44
N LEU A 341 -26.63 5.80 9.77
CA LEU A 341 -25.29 6.20 10.15
C LEU A 341 -24.37 5.85 8.98
N PHE A 342 -23.39 6.69 8.68
CA PHE A 342 -22.49 6.51 7.55
C PHE A 342 -21.17 7.24 7.76
N THR A 343 -20.08 6.74 7.17
CA THR A 343 -18.77 7.38 7.18
C THR A 343 -18.60 8.30 5.97
N ASP A 344 -17.58 9.14 6.00
CA ASP A 344 -17.29 10.13 4.96
C ASP A 344 -17.07 9.50 3.58
N GLY A 345 -16.47 8.30 3.52
CA GLY A 345 -16.29 7.55 2.28
C GLY A 345 -17.57 7.28 1.48
N VAL A 346 -18.76 7.43 2.11
CA VAL A 346 -20.05 7.36 1.39
C VAL A 346 -20.34 8.66 0.66
N VAL A 347 -20.22 9.80 1.34
CA VAL A 347 -20.65 11.11 0.82
C VAL A 347 -19.55 11.82 0.05
N GLU A 348 -18.30 11.51 0.32
CA GLU A 348 -17.13 12.04 -0.39
C GLU A 348 -16.71 11.20 -1.60
N LEU A 349 -17.44 10.10 -1.91
CA LEU A 349 -17.16 9.27 -3.07
C LEU A 349 -17.35 10.07 -4.36
N GLU A 350 -16.27 10.26 -5.11
CA GLU A 350 -16.28 11.02 -6.36
C GLU A 350 -16.60 10.14 -7.58
N ASN A 351 -17.24 10.75 -8.57
CA ASN A 351 -17.42 10.17 -9.89
C ASN A 351 -16.26 10.58 -10.84
N GLU A 352 -16.26 10.09 -12.08
CA GLU A 352 -15.24 10.40 -13.09
C GLU A 352 -15.19 11.89 -13.46
N ALA A 353 -16.21 12.69 -13.12
CA ALA A 353 -16.24 14.14 -13.30
C ALA A 353 -15.71 14.91 -12.07
N GLY A 354 -15.34 14.22 -10.98
CA GLY A 354 -14.89 14.83 -9.72
C GLY A 354 -16.02 15.36 -8.84
N GLU A 355 -17.27 14.91 -9.07
CA GLU A 355 -18.41 15.30 -8.26
C GLU A 355 -18.59 14.31 -7.12
N ALA A 356 -18.71 14.79 -5.87
CA ALA A 356 -18.99 13.96 -4.70
C ALA A 356 -20.44 13.46 -4.71
N PHE A 357 -20.68 12.24 -4.20
CA PHE A 357 -22.02 11.66 -4.05
C PHE A 357 -22.92 12.55 -3.19
N GLY A 358 -22.42 13.00 -2.05
CA GLY A 358 -23.06 13.98 -1.19
C GLY A 358 -24.21 13.44 -0.34
N LEU A 359 -24.47 14.15 0.76
CA LEU A 359 -25.52 13.78 1.73
C LEU A 359 -26.93 13.85 1.11
N GLU A 360 -27.21 14.82 0.24
CA GLU A 360 -28.52 14.94 -0.38
C GLU A 360 -28.87 13.73 -1.26
N GLN A 361 -27.87 13.22 -2.00
CA GLN A 361 -28.05 12.03 -2.82
C GLN A 361 -28.27 10.80 -1.94
N LEU A 362 -27.49 10.64 -0.85
CA LEU A 362 -27.71 9.56 0.12
C LEU A 362 -29.14 9.60 0.70
N ILE A 363 -29.59 10.75 1.17
CA ILE A 363 -30.96 10.94 1.70
C ILE A 363 -32.02 10.57 0.63
N ARG A 364 -31.80 10.95 -0.63
CA ARG A 364 -32.69 10.64 -1.73
C ARG A 364 -32.83 9.14 -1.94
N GLN A 365 -31.70 8.41 -1.94
CA GLN A 365 -31.70 6.95 -2.08
C GLN A 365 -32.37 6.27 -0.88
N VAL A 366 -32.05 6.71 0.35
CA VAL A 366 -32.68 6.17 1.56
C VAL A 366 -34.20 6.37 1.54
N LYS A 367 -34.69 7.53 1.13
CA LYS A 367 -36.15 7.79 0.99
C LYS A 367 -36.79 6.84 -0.03
N ALA A 368 -36.13 6.60 -1.15
CA ALA A 368 -36.64 5.71 -2.19
C ALA A 368 -36.70 4.25 -1.72
N PHE A 369 -35.72 3.80 -0.95
CA PHE A 369 -35.59 2.41 -0.51
C PHE A 369 -36.09 2.15 0.92
N ALA A 370 -36.56 3.18 1.65
CA ALA A 370 -37.05 3.04 3.02
C ALA A 370 -38.13 1.97 3.27
N PRO A 371 -39.02 1.61 2.30
CA PRO A 371 -39.98 0.51 2.49
C PRO A 371 -39.35 -0.88 2.59
N LEU A 372 -38.13 -1.05 2.09
CA LEU A 372 -37.42 -2.33 2.05
C LEU A 372 -36.90 -2.75 3.43
N LYS A 373 -36.42 -3.98 3.53
CA LYS A 373 -35.55 -4.41 4.63
C LYS A 373 -34.23 -3.62 4.59
N MET A 374 -33.61 -3.42 5.75
CA MET A 374 -32.39 -2.62 5.84
C MET A 374 -31.22 -3.23 5.07
N GLU A 375 -31.15 -4.56 4.99
CA GLU A 375 -30.15 -5.25 4.19
C GLU A 375 -30.30 -4.95 2.69
N ASP A 376 -31.52 -5.07 2.17
CA ASP A 376 -31.81 -4.77 0.75
C ASP A 376 -31.57 -3.29 0.43
N MET A 377 -31.97 -2.40 1.34
CA MET A 377 -31.71 -0.96 1.23
C MET A 377 -30.22 -0.67 1.14
N ASN A 378 -29.41 -1.19 2.08
CA ASN A 378 -27.98 -0.99 2.07
C ASN A 378 -27.34 -1.54 0.80
N ASN A 379 -27.74 -2.74 0.36
CA ASN A 379 -27.22 -3.34 -0.87
C ASN A 379 -27.52 -2.49 -2.11
N LEU A 380 -28.73 -1.92 -2.22
CA LEU A 380 -29.07 -1.01 -3.31
C LEU A 380 -28.31 0.31 -3.24
N ILE A 381 -28.10 0.88 -2.04
CA ILE A 381 -27.28 2.09 -1.88
C ILE A 381 -25.84 1.81 -2.33
N PHE A 382 -25.22 0.70 -1.91
CA PHE A 382 -23.87 0.35 -2.37
C PHE A 382 -23.83 0.11 -3.88
N SER A 383 -24.88 -0.47 -4.49
CA SER A 383 -24.94 -0.57 -5.95
C SER A 383 -24.98 0.81 -6.63
N LYS A 384 -25.67 1.80 -6.01
CA LYS A 384 -25.67 3.18 -6.50
C LYS A 384 -24.30 3.88 -6.33
N LEU A 385 -23.57 3.58 -5.27
CA LEU A 385 -22.20 4.04 -5.08
C LEU A 385 -21.27 3.45 -6.14
N GLU A 386 -21.40 2.15 -6.45
CA GLU A 386 -20.64 1.51 -7.53
C GLU A 386 -20.95 2.12 -8.91
N GLU A 387 -22.21 2.38 -9.20
CA GLU A 387 -22.62 3.08 -10.43
C GLU A 387 -22.05 4.51 -10.49
N TRP A 388 -22.03 5.22 -9.35
CA TRP A 388 -21.56 6.60 -9.25
C TRP A 388 -20.07 6.72 -9.50
N LYS A 389 -19.25 5.90 -8.85
CA LYS A 389 -17.80 5.95 -8.98
C LYS A 389 -17.28 5.44 -10.33
N GLY A 390 -18.05 4.65 -11.05
CA GLY A 390 -17.62 4.02 -12.30
C GLY A 390 -16.36 3.15 -12.08
N ASN A 391 -15.31 3.40 -12.86
CA ASN A 391 -14.05 2.65 -12.78
C ASN A 391 -13.08 3.17 -11.68
N LEU A 392 -13.43 4.23 -10.98
CA LEU A 392 -12.57 4.77 -9.92
C LEU A 392 -12.57 3.84 -8.68
N PRO A 393 -11.45 3.75 -7.95
CA PRO A 393 -11.42 3.04 -6.67
C PRO A 393 -12.18 3.84 -5.61
N TYR A 394 -12.57 3.18 -4.51
CA TYR A 394 -13.01 3.88 -3.31
C TYR A 394 -11.88 4.78 -2.78
N VAL A 395 -12.22 6.02 -2.45
CA VAL A 395 -11.25 7.03 -1.95
C VAL A 395 -10.99 6.89 -0.47
N ASP A 396 -11.96 6.33 0.28
CA ASP A 396 -11.83 6.04 1.70
C ASP A 396 -12.60 4.77 2.11
N ASP A 397 -12.43 4.36 3.36
CA ASP A 397 -13.24 3.34 3.99
C ASP A 397 -14.71 3.78 3.91
N THR A 398 -15.61 2.87 3.61
CA THR A 398 -17.00 3.20 3.32
C THR A 398 -17.92 2.30 4.14
N ALA A 399 -18.60 2.88 5.14
CA ALA A 399 -19.53 2.17 6.00
C ALA A 399 -20.91 2.81 6.01
N ILE A 400 -21.95 1.97 6.01
CA ILE A 400 -23.34 2.36 6.27
C ILE A 400 -23.91 1.40 7.31
N PHE A 401 -24.50 1.98 8.37
CA PHE A 401 -25.23 1.24 9.38
C PHE A 401 -26.64 1.79 9.49
N SER A 402 -27.63 1.01 9.10
CA SER A 402 -29.04 1.39 9.02
C SER A 402 -29.87 0.64 10.06
N CYS A 403 -30.68 1.39 10.81
CA CYS A 403 -31.51 0.87 11.89
C CYS A 403 -32.96 1.34 11.71
N LYS A 404 -33.90 0.42 11.56
CA LYS A 404 -35.33 0.70 11.46
C LYS A 404 -36.05 0.19 12.70
N PHE A 405 -36.83 1.06 13.35
CA PHE A 405 -37.60 0.77 14.56
C PHE A 405 -39.09 0.80 14.24
N PHE A 406 -39.80 -0.30 14.54
CA PHE A 406 -41.24 -0.49 14.24
C PHE A 406 -42.15 -0.01 15.34
#